data_970294372fb9ba22e932a2f4a4aa824e
#
_entry.id   970294372fb9ba22e932a2f4a4aa824e
#
_cell.length_a   1.000
_cell.length_b   1.000
_cell.length_c   1.000
_cell.angle_alpha   90.00
_cell.angle_beta   90.00
_cell.angle_gamma   90.00
#
_symmetry.space_group_name_H-M   'P 1'
#
loop_
_entity.id
_entity.type
_entity.pdbx_description
1 polymer ?
#
loop_
_entity_poly.entity_id
_entity_poly.type
_entity_poly.pdbx_seq_one_letter_code
_entity_poly.pdbx_strand_id
1 'polypeptide(L)'
;FMNLPVSYRKTYEVSLAEASNRDSARIPIEKFSGHGLLFAGDQDAMWPSDSAVQELSERNKNLEGVIYPGAGHLFSRDIDQEYGRIWPTMLGGTVDGNRAAKIQSDKLLFERLDAWHMDT
;
A
#
# COMPACT_ATOMS: atom_id res chain seq x y z
N PHE A 1 12.66 22.62 20.14
CA PHE A 1 12.02 22.20 18.88
C PHE A 1 10.99 21.14 19.18
N MET A 2 9.76 21.38 18.77
CA MET A 2 8.74 20.34 18.81
C MET A 2 8.89 19.46 17.56
N ASN A 3 9.11 18.17 17.77
CA ASN A 3 9.05 17.19 16.67
C ASN A 3 7.58 16.99 16.29
N LEU A 4 7.12 17.74 15.30
CA LEU A 4 5.78 17.58 14.75
C LEU A 4 5.75 16.37 13.79
N PRO A 5 4.68 15.59 13.79
CA PRO A 5 4.52 14.53 12.82
C PRO A 5 4.45 15.11 11.40
N VAL A 6 5.09 14.43 10.45
CA VAL A 6 5.11 14.83 9.05
C VAL A 6 4.73 13.68 8.14
N SER A 7 4.13 14.01 7.00
CA SER A 7 3.92 13.07 5.90
C SER A 7 5.16 13.04 5.02
N TYR A 8 5.65 11.85 4.70
CA TYR A 8 6.79 11.66 3.78
C TYR A 8 6.36 11.43 2.32
N ARG A 9 5.06 11.30 2.05
CA ARG A 9 4.56 11.00 0.70
C ARG A 9 5.11 11.96 -0.35
N LYS A 10 5.05 13.26 -0.10
CA LYS A 10 5.55 14.27 -1.04
C LYS A 10 7.04 14.14 -1.32
N THR A 11 7.82 13.80 -0.30
CA THR A 11 9.26 13.56 -0.46
C THR A 11 9.53 12.39 -1.41
N TYR A 12 8.81 11.29 -1.26
CA TYR A 12 8.91 10.15 -2.18
C TYR A 12 8.47 10.51 -3.61
N GLU A 13 7.36 11.23 -3.77
CA GLU A 13 6.86 11.64 -5.09
C GLU A 13 7.88 12.50 -5.82
N VAL A 14 8.48 13.48 -5.16
CA VAL A 14 9.52 14.36 -5.73
C VAL A 14 10.77 13.57 -6.05
N SER A 15 11.25 12.74 -5.12
CA SER A 15 12.45 11.92 -5.33
C SER A 15 12.30 10.96 -6.50
N LEU A 16 11.14 10.34 -6.67
CA LEU A 16 10.85 9.46 -7.80
C LEU A 16 10.78 10.23 -9.13
N ALA A 17 10.20 11.43 -9.12
CA ALA A 17 10.12 12.27 -10.32
C ALA A 17 11.49 12.78 -10.78
N GLU A 18 12.39 13.07 -9.84
CA GLU A 18 13.72 13.65 -10.11
C GLU A 18 14.82 12.60 -10.30
N ALA A 19 14.56 11.33 -9.97
CA ALA A 19 15.57 10.28 -10.06
C ALA A 19 16.00 10.00 -11.51
N SER A 20 17.28 10.21 -11.82
CA SER A 20 17.87 9.97 -13.15
C SER A 20 18.10 8.49 -13.47
N ASN A 21 18.17 7.64 -12.44
CA ASN A 21 18.45 6.21 -12.56
C ASN A 21 17.19 5.33 -12.35
N ARG A 22 16.03 5.92 -12.42
CA ARG A 22 14.74 5.26 -12.12
C ARG A 22 14.56 3.96 -12.91
N ASP A 23 14.81 4.00 -14.20
CA ASP A 23 14.59 2.83 -15.07
C ASP A 23 15.59 1.71 -14.79
N SER A 24 16.87 2.03 -14.54
CA SER A 24 17.89 1.03 -14.22
C SER A 24 17.75 0.42 -12.83
N ALA A 25 17.16 1.15 -11.89
CA ALA A 25 16.88 0.69 -10.53
C ALA A 25 15.58 -0.12 -10.41
N ARG A 26 14.79 -0.16 -11.48
CA ARG A 26 13.46 -0.78 -11.48
C ARG A 26 13.56 -2.30 -11.38
N ILE A 27 12.80 -2.89 -10.45
CA ILE A 27 12.66 -4.34 -10.36
C ILE A 27 11.91 -4.87 -11.60
N PRO A 28 12.44 -5.89 -12.30
CA PRO A 28 11.80 -6.45 -13.50
C PRO A 28 10.61 -7.35 -13.13
N ILE A 29 9.55 -6.75 -12.60
CA ILE A 29 8.35 -7.44 -12.13
C ILE A 29 7.64 -8.23 -13.24
N GLU A 30 7.88 -7.88 -14.49
CA GLU A 30 7.36 -8.58 -15.67
C GLU A 30 7.82 -10.04 -15.73
N LYS A 31 8.96 -10.35 -15.10
CA LYS A 31 9.53 -11.71 -15.06
C LYS A 31 8.98 -12.57 -13.91
N PHE A 32 8.20 -11.97 -13.02
CA PHE A 32 7.59 -12.72 -11.93
C PHE A 32 6.46 -13.62 -12.47
N SER A 33 6.56 -14.93 -12.24
CA SER A 33 5.62 -15.93 -12.76
C SER A 33 4.64 -16.48 -11.74
N GLY A 34 4.78 -16.12 -10.46
CA GLY A 34 3.89 -16.55 -9.40
C GLY A 34 2.62 -15.67 -9.31
N HIS A 35 1.79 -15.97 -8.35
CA HIS A 35 0.66 -15.13 -7.97
C HIS A 35 1.10 -14.06 -6.97
N GLY A 36 0.61 -12.84 -7.13
CA GLY A 36 0.87 -11.75 -6.22
C GLY A 36 -0.40 -10.98 -5.88
N LEU A 37 -0.52 -10.59 -4.62
CA LEU A 37 -1.63 -9.77 -4.12
C LEU A 37 -1.04 -8.52 -3.46
N LEU A 38 -1.41 -7.36 -3.98
CA LEU A 38 -0.87 -6.07 -3.57
C LEU A 38 -1.98 -5.21 -2.97
N PHE A 39 -1.76 -4.69 -1.78
CA PHE A 39 -2.70 -3.80 -1.11
C PHE A 39 -2.11 -2.42 -0.91
N ALA A 40 -2.93 -1.40 -1.10
CA ALA A 40 -2.61 -0.02 -0.76
C ALA A 40 -3.85 0.72 -0.26
N GLY A 41 -3.63 1.80 0.47
CA GLY A 41 -4.64 2.78 0.79
C GLY A 41 -4.53 4.01 -0.10
N ASP A 42 -5.65 4.57 -0.54
CA ASP A 42 -5.64 5.78 -1.39
C ASP A 42 -5.28 7.05 -0.63
N GLN A 43 -5.23 6.97 0.70
CA GLN A 43 -4.82 8.07 1.59
C GLN A 43 -3.51 7.76 2.33
N ASP A 44 -2.66 6.91 1.77
CA ASP A 44 -1.34 6.64 2.33
C ASP A 44 -0.52 7.94 2.39
N ALA A 45 -0.19 8.37 3.62
CA ALA A 45 0.55 9.60 3.87
C ALA A 45 2.07 9.36 4.01
N MET A 46 2.51 8.09 4.03
CA MET A 46 3.91 7.76 4.17
C MET A 46 4.64 7.74 2.83
N TRP A 47 4.06 7.08 1.83
CA TRP A 47 4.60 7.04 0.48
C TRP A 47 3.48 6.74 -0.54
N PRO A 48 3.69 6.96 -1.86
CA PRO A 48 2.63 6.75 -2.86
C PRO A 48 2.39 5.28 -3.20
N SER A 49 1.94 4.49 -2.22
CA SER A 49 1.72 3.05 -2.38
C SER A 49 0.60 2.72 -3.36
N ASP A 50 -0.42 3.55 -3.44
CA ASP A 50 -1.51 3.43 -4.42
C ASP A 50 -1.00 3.49 -5.86
N SER A 51 -0.15 4.46 -6.17
CA SER A 51 0.50 4.57 -7.48
C SER A 51 1.42 3.39 -7.77
N ALA A 52 2.14 2.90 -6.75
CA ALA A 52 3.00 1.73 -6.89
C ALA A 52 2.19 0.45 -7.18
N VAL A 53 1.09 0.22 -6.47
CA VAL A 53 0.20 -0.92 -6.71
C VAL A 53 -0.37 -0.87 -8.12
N GLN A 54 -0.84 0.29 -8.56
CA GLN A 54 -1.35 0.47 -9.91
C GLN A 54 -0.30 0.14 -10.96
N GLU A 55 0.89 0.74 -10.88
CA GLU A 55 1.98 0.52 -11.84
C GLU A 55 2.39 -0.97 -11.90
N LEU A 56 2.58 -1.61 -10.76
CA LEU A 56 3.01 -3.01 -10.69
C LEU A 56 1.96 -3.96 -11.27
N SER A 57 0.68 -3.73 -10.98
CA SER A 57 -0.43 -4.55 -11.50
C SER A 57 -0.60 -4.41 -13.01
N GLU A 58 -0.36 -3.22 -13.56
CA GLU A 58 -0.40 -2.98 -15.00
C GLU A 58 0.77 -3.67 -15.73
N ARG A 59 1.93 -3.78 -15.07
CA ARG A 59 3.13 -4.40 -15.64
C ARG A 59 3.13 -5.92 -15.61
N ASN A 60 2.33 -6.54 -14.74
CA ASN A 60 2.25 -8.00 -14.64
C ASN A 60 0.84 -8.45 -14.27
N LYS A 61 0.21 -9.15 -15.19
CA LYS A 61 -1.16 -9.68 -15.05
C LYS A 61 -1.34 -10.74 -13.95
N ASN A 62 -0.24 -11.30 -13.43
CA ASN A 62 -0.27 -12.23 -12.31
C ASN A 62 -0.38 -11.52 -10.96
N LEU A 63 -0.29 -10.19 -10.96
CA LEU A 63 -0.45 -9.36 -9.79
C LEU A 63 -1.87 -8.79 -9.72
N GLU A 64 -2.56 -9.08 -8.65
CA GLU A 64 -3.84 -8.47 -8.32
C GLU A 64 -3.61 -7.31 -7.36
N GLY A 65 -3.88 -6.09 -7.79
CA GLY A 65 -3.75 -4.89 -6.98
C GLY A 65 -5.10 -4.40 -6.48
N VAL A 66 -5.20 -4.09 -5.20
CA VAL A 66 -6.41 -3.52 -4.59
C VAL A 66 -6.05 -2.27 -3.82
N ILE A 67 -6.72 -1.16 -4.15
CA ILE A 67 -6.55 0.13 -3.49
C ILE A 67 -7.81 0.41 -2.68
N TYR A 68 -7.64 0.54 -1.36
CA TYR A 68 -8.77 0.72 -0.44
C TYR A 68 -9.05 2.20 -0.20
N PRO A 69 -10.31 2.64 -0.41
CA PRO A 69 -10.69 4.02 -0.18
C PRO A 69 -10.65 4.38 1.31
N GLY A 70 -10.16 5.56 1.62
CA GLY A 70 -10.07 6.06 2.99
C GLY A 70 -9.02 5.38 3.86
N ALA A 71 -8.24 4.44 3.31
CA ALA A 71 -7.19 3.74 4.03
C ALA A 71 -5.83 4.43 3.85
N GLY A 72 -5.00 4.35 4.90
CA GLY A 72 -3.64 4.86 4.91
C GLY A 72 -2.60 3.77 4.70
N HIS A 73 -1.40 4.02 5.22
CA HIS A 73 -0.26 3.12 5.10
C HIS A 73 -0.44 1.80 5.85
N LEU A 74 -1.07 1.84 7.02
CA LEU A 74 -1.31 0.67 7.84
C LEU A 74 -2.81 0.42 8.01
N PHE A 75 -3.22 -0.82 7.77
CA PHE A 75 -4.58 -1.25 7.99
C PHE A 75 -4.68 -1.87 9.40
N SER A 76 -5.35 -1.18 10.30
CA SER A 76 -5.59 -1.67 11.65
C SER A 76 -7.02 -1.36 12.08
N ARG A 77 -7.60 -2.26 12.86
CA ARG A 77 -8.91 -2.01 13.48
C ARG A 77 -8.83 -0.97 14.60
N ASP A 78 -7.68 -0.91 15.27
CA ASP A 78 -7.47 -0.09 16.43
C ASP A 78 -6.28 0.86 16.25
N ILE A 79 -6.15 1.41 15.03
CA ILE A 79 -5.00 2.23 14.62
C ILE A 79 -4.78 3.44 15.55
N ASP A 80 -5.83 4.05 16.01
CA ASP A 80 -5.79 5.17 16.95
C ASP A 80 -5.26 4.76 18.33
N GLN A 81 -5.55 3.55 18.77
CA GLN A 81 -5.01 2.99 20.00
C GLN A 81 -3.55 2.54 19.84
N GLU A 82 -3.23 1.90 18.72
CA GLU A 82 -1.90 1.33 18.47
C GLU A 82 -0.84 2.42 18.23
N TYR A 83 -1.20 3.49 17.50
CA TYR A 83 -0.25 4.48 16.99
C TYR A 83 -0.48 5.90 17.55
N GLY A 84 -1.49 6.08 18.39
CA GLY A 84 -1.77 7.36 19.05
C GLY A 84 -2.19 8.46 18.07
N ARG A 85 -1.97 9.71 18.47
CA ARG A 85 -2.47 10.91 17.75
C ARG A 85 -1.72 11.26 16.47
N ILE A 86 -0.57 10.66 16.24
CA ILE A 86 0.29 11.01 15.11
C ILE A 86 -0.04 10.25 13.84
N TRP A 87 -0.77 9.15 13.93
CA TRP A 87 -1.03 8.29 12.78
C TRP A 87 -1.75 8.99 11.61
N PRO A 88 -2.71 9.91 11.80
CA PRO A 88 -3.37 10.52 10.64
C PRO A 88 -2.41 11.30 9.75
N THR A 89 -1.42 11.96 10.33
CA THR A 89 -0.43 12.74 9.57
C THR A 89 0.64 11.86 8.95
N MET A 90 1.17 10.89 9.69
CA MET A 90 2.30 10.06 9.26
C MET A 90 1.87 8.87 8.39
N LEU A 91 0.75 8.26 8.72
CA LEU A 91 0.28 7.04 8.09
C LEU A 91 -0.91 7.28 7.16
N GLY A 92 -1.75 8.25 7.47
CA GLY A 92 -2.91 8.61 6.67
C GLY A 92 -4.12 7.71 6.88
N GLY A 93 -5.16 8.00 6.11
CA GLY A 93 -6.43 7.31 6.20
C GLY A 93 -7.35 7.86 7.27
N THR A 94 -8.49 7.22 7.42
CA THR A 94 -9.48 7.46 8.48
C THR A 94 -9.64 6.21 9.32
N VAL A 95 -10.19 6.33 10.53
CA VAL A 95 -10.47 5.17 11.40
C VAL A 95 -11.34 4.17 10.66
N ASP A 96 -12.45 4.62 10.08
CA ASP A 96 -13.39 3.76 9.37
C ASP A 96 -12.80 3.16 8.10
N GLY A 97 -12.05 3.96 7.32
CA GLY A 97 -11.38 3.50 6.11
C GLY A 97 -10.32 2.44 6.40
N ASN A 98 -9.47 2.65 7.40
CA ASN A 98 -8.46 1.68 7.81
C ASN A 98 -9.10 0.38 8.34
N ARG A 99 -10.14 0.48 9.18
CA ARG A 99 -10.86 -0.70 9.69
C ARG A 99 -11.55 -1.49 8.58
N ALA A 100 -12.22 -0.82 7.65
CA ALA A 100 -12.85 -1.46 6.50
C ALA A 100 -11.81 -2.14 5.61
N ALA A 101 -10.70 -1.47 5.31
CA ALA A 101 -9.60 -2.02 4.54
C ALA A 101 -9.00 -3.27 5.20
N LYS A 102 -8.79 -3.24 6.52
CA LYS A 102 -8.32 -4.40 7.28
C LYS A 102 -9.23 -5.61 7.12
N ILE A 103 -10.53 -5.43 7.28
CA ILE A 103 -11.51 -6.51 7.17
C ILE A 103 -11.55 -7.05 5.74
N GLN A 104 -11.58 -6.18 4.75
CA GLN A 104 -11.67 -6.59 3.34
C GLN A 104 -10.38 -7.22 2.84
N SER A 105 -9.23 -6.68 3.23
CA SER A 105 -7.93 -7.25 2.83
C SER A 105 -7.67 -8.61 3.45
N ASP A 106 -8.01 -8.81 4.71
CA ASP A 106 -7.90 -10.13 5.36
C ASP A 106 -8.78 -11.17 4.66
N LYS A 107 -10.02 -10.82 4.36
CA LYS A 107 -10.94 -11.71 3.66
C LYS A 107 -10.39 -12.10 2.28
N LEU A 108 -9.98 -11.12 1.50
CA LEU A 108 -9.44 -11.37 0.16
C LEU A 108 -8.14 -12.17 0.22
N LEU A 109 -7.26 -11.87 1.17
CA LEU A 109 -6.01 -12.61 1.36
C LEU A 109 -6.28 -14.11 1.57
N PHE A 110 -7.16 -14.47 2.49
CA PHE A 110 -7.48 -15.87 2.76
C PHE A 110 -8.18 -16.55 1.59
N GLU A 111 -9.08 -15.87 0.89
CA GLU A 111 -9.72 -16.39 -0.32
C GLU A 111 -8.69 -16.71 -1.42
N ARG A 112 -7.71 -15.83 -1.62
CA ARG A 112 -6.65 -16.04 -2.63
C ARG A 112 -5.67 -17.14 -2.22
N LEU A 113 -5.27 -17.18 -0.96
CA LEU A 113 -4.39 -18.24 -0.45
C LEU A 113 -5.04 -19.63 -0.59
N ASP A 114 -6.31 -19.75 -0.28
CA ASP A 114 -7.06 -21.01 -0.47
C ASP A 114 -7.12 -21.39 -1.96
N ALA A 115 -7.44 -20.45 -2.85
CA ALA A 115 -7.50 -20.69 -4.27
C ALA A 115 -6.12 -21.11 -4.84
N TRP A 116 -5.06 -20.41 -4.48
CA TRP A 116 -3.70 -20.74 -4.96
C TRP A 116 -3.17 -22.05 -4.38
N HIS A 117 -3.57 -22.41 -3.17
CA HIS A 117 -3.22 -23.70 -2.59
C HIS A 117 -3.89 -24.87 -3.33
N MET A 118 -5.11 -24.68 -3.79
CA MET A 118 -5.86 -25.69 -4.57
C MET A 118 -5.25 -25.92 -5.98
N ASP A 119 -4.58 -24.93 -6.54
CA ASP A 119 -3.96 -24.99 -7.87
C ASP A 119 -2.60 -25.71 -7.89
N THR A 120 -2.10 -26.09 -6.72
CA THR A 120 -0.85 -26.87 -6.57
C THR A 120 -1.17 -28.34 -6.32
#